data_b927621b49403e5e961a992744ff4288
#
_entry.id   b927621b49403e5e961a992744ff4288
#
_cell.length_a   1.000
_cell.length_b   1.000
_cell.length_c   1.000
_cell.angle_alpha   90.00
_cell.angle_beta   90.00
_cell.angle_gamma   90.00
#
_symmetry.space_group_name_H-M   'P 1'
#
loop_
_entity.id
_entity.type
_entity.pdbx_description
1 polymer ?
#
loop_
_entity_poly.entity_id
_entity_poly.type
_entity_poly.pdbx_seq_one_letter_code
_entity_poly.pdbx_strand_id
1 'polypeptide(L)'
;SVIYQGFSIHGNEPSGANSSILLAYYLAASNDKFIIELLNNSIILIDPCMNPDGLQRFASWVNSNKSKTPNGNSYDREFNEAWPRGRTNHYWFDLNRDWLAAQHPESQARIKTFNKWIPHILTDHHEMETNSTFFFQPGVQSRTHPLTSKANQDLTKKIAKYHAKNFDNNDVLYFSGERFDDFFYGKGSTFPDINGSIGILFEQASSRGHIQNSVNG
;
A
#
# COMPACT_ATOMS: atom_id res chain seq x y z
N SER A 1 -17.67 -7.02 10.30
CA SER A 1 -17.06 -6.11 9.32
C SER A 1 -16.35 -6.88 8.21
N VAL A 2 -16.15 -6.25 7.04
CA VAL A 2 -15.28 -6.77 5.98
C VAL A 2 -14.16 -5.77 5.76
N ILE A 3 -12.91 -6.23 5.79
CA ILE A 3 -11.71 -5.43 5.56
C ILE A 3 -10.96 -6.08 4.40
N TYR A 4 -10.61 -5.29 3.39
CA TYR A 4 -9.79 -5.74 2.26
C TYR A 4 -8.43 -5.06 2.33
N GLN A 5 -7.38 -5.84 2.43
CA GLN A 5 -6.01 -5.36 2.48
C GLN A 5 -5.29 -5.72 1.19
N GLY A 6 -4.92 -4.71 0.42
CA GLY A 6 -4.21 -4.83 -0.85
C GLY A 6 -2.75 -4.41 -0.73
N PHE A 7 -1.85 -5.23 -1.26
CA PHE A 7 -0.41 -5.03 -1.16
C PHE A 7 0.25 -5.04 -2.53
N SER A 8 1.30 -4.24 -2.68
CA SER A 8 2.23 -4.27 -3.84
C SER A 8 1.53 -4.18 -5.20
N ILE A 9 0.60 -3.22 -5.37
CA ILE A 9 0.05 -2.89 -6.69
C ILE A 9 1.13 -2.28 -7.59
N HIS A 10 2.14 -1.62 -7.00
CA HIS A 10 3.40 -1.34 -7.64
C HIS A 10 4.37 -2.45 -7.26
N GLY A 11 4.77 -3.28 -8.21
CA GLY A 11 5.57 -4.47 -7.92
C GLY A 11 6.99 -4.16 -7.43
N ASN A 12 7.50 -2.95 -7.66
CA ASN A 12 8.77 -2.49 -7.10
C ASN A 12 8.66 -1.84 -5.71
N GLU A 13 7.53 -2.06 -5.05
CA GLU A 13 7.26 -1.72 -3.66
C GLU A 13 6.99 -3.02 -2.87
N PRO A 14 8.02 -3.88 -2.67
CA PRO A 14 7.84 -5.29 -2.30
C PRO A 14 7.58 -5.55 -0.82
N SER A 15 7.85 -4.58 0.07
CA SER A 15 7.72 -4.78 1.52
C SER A 15 6.30 -5.14 1.95
N GLY A 16 5.30 -4.58 1.27
CA GLY A 16 3.89 -4.94 1.49
C GLY A 16 3.61 -6.42 1.22
N ALA A 17 4.08 -6.95 0.08
CA ALA A 17 3.92 -8.37 -0.23
C ALA A 17 4.62 -9.26 0.79
N ASN A 18 5.81 -8.91 1.24
CA ASN A 18 6.53 -9.65 2.28
C ASN A 18 5.82 -9.60 3.63
N SER A 19 5.36 -8.42 4.06
CA SER A 19 4.68 -8.25 5.34
C SER A 19 3.31 -8.90 5.37
N SER A 20 2.62 -9.01 4.23
CA SER A 20 1.32 -9.66 4.14
C SER A 20 1.34 -11.13 4.55
N ILE A 21 2.46 -11.83 4.28
CA ILE A 21 2.65 -13.24 4.69
C ILE A 21 2.73 -13.32 6.22
N LEU A 22 3.49 -12.42 6.85
CA LEU A 22 3.60 -12.34 8.31
C LEU A 22 2.27 -11.96 8.94
N LEU A 23 1.55 -11.04 8.34
CA LEU A 23 0.21 -10.64 8.78
C LEU A 23 -0.76 -11.83 8.73
N ALA A 24 -0.79 -12.55 7.61
CA ALA A 24 -1.65 -13.74 7.46
C ALA A 24 -1.31 -14.80 8.52
N TYR A 25 -0.04 -15.05 8.75
CA TYR A 25 0.41 -15.98 9.79
C TYR A 25 0.00 -15.49 11.19
N TYR A 26 0.23 -14.22 11.50
CA TYR A 26 -0.12 -13.64 12.79
C TYR A 26 -1.64 -13.74 13.05
N LEU A 27 -2.46 -13.41 12.09
CA LEU A 27 -3.93 -13.52 12.22
C LEU A 27 -4.36 -14.98 12.39
N ALA A 28 -3.77 -15.92 11.65
CA ALA A 28 -4.18 -17.33 11.68
C ALA A 28 -3.68 -18.09 12.93
N ALA A 29 -2.52 -17.73 13.47
CA ALA A 29 -1.84 -18.48 14.53
C ALA A 29 -1.89 -17.81 15.91
N SER A 30 -2.37 -16.56 16.01
CA SER A 30 -2.39 -15.81 17.26
C SER A 30 -3.42 -16.38 18.24
N ASN A 31 -2.99 -16.51 19.49
CA ASN A 31 -3.86 -16.79 20.64
C ASN A 31 -4.23 -15.52 21.42
N ASP A 32 -3.90 -14.34 20.90
CA ASP A 32 -4.28 -13.06 21.49
C ASP A 32 -5.80 -12.90 21.47
N LYS A 33 -6.38 -12.58 22.62
CA LYS A 33 -7.83 -12.40 22.77
C LYS A 33 -8.40 -11.33 21.85
N PHE A 34 -7.64 -10.25 21.61
CA PHE A 34 -8.03 -9.18 20.70
C PHE A 34 -8.12 -9.69 19.25
N ILE A 35 -7.14 -10.50 18.81
CA ILE A 35 -7.14 -11.08 17.46
C ILE A 35 -8.27 -12.08 17.29
N ILE A 36 -8.51 -12.93 18.29
CA ILE A 36 -9.63 -13.88 18.28
C ILE A 36 -10.96 -13.12 18.18
N GLU A 37 -11.14 -12.07 18.96
CA GLU A 37 -12.37 -11.24 18.93
C GLU A 37 -12.51 -10.54 17.58
N LEU A 38 -11.42 -9.99 17.03
CA LEU A 38 -11.39 -9.36 15.70
C LEU A 38 -11.88 -10.34 14.63
N LEU A 39 -11.33 -11.55 14.59
CA LEU A 39 -11.67 -12.57 13.59
C LEU A 39 -13.08 -13.12 13.76
N ASN A 40 -13.59 -13.20 14.99
CA ASN A 40 -14.99 -13.57 15.24
C ASN A 40 -16.00 -12.52 14.74
N ASN A 41 -15.59 -11.27 14.62
CA ASN A 41 -16.45 -10.13 14.25
C ASN A 41 -16.13 -9.55 12.86
N SER A 42 -15.11 -10.07 12.18
CA SER A 42 -14.64 -9.49 10.91
C SER A 42 -14.19 -10.56 9.94
N ILE A 43 -14.38 -10.27 8.66
CA ILE A 43 -13.76 -10.99 7.54
C ILE A 43 -12.61 -10.13 7.04
N ILE A 44 -11.43 -10.70 6.96
CA ILE A 44 -10.24 -10.03 6.45
C ILE A 44 -9.85 -10.70 5.14
N LEU A 45 -9.93 -9.94 4.06
CA LEU A 45 -9.46 -10.35 2.74
C LEU A 45 -8.02 -9.81 2.59
N ILE A 46 -7.09 -10.67 2.25
CA ILE A 46 -5.70 -10.30 2.01
C ILE A 46 -5.40 -10.59 0.53
N ASP A 47 -5.06 -9.55 -0.22
CA ASP A 47 -4.48 -9.64 -1.56
C ASP A 47 -2.98 -9.36 -1.43
N PRO A 48 -2.15 -10.41 -1.30
CA PRO A 48 -0.75 -10.26 -0.89
C PRO A 48 0.12 -9.63 -1.98
N CYS A 49 -0.32 -9.67 -3.23
CA CYS A 49 0.41 -9.06 -4.34
C CYS A 49 -0.53 -8.74 -5.49
N MET A 50 -0.97 -7.49 -5.56
CA MET A 50 -1.87 -7.02 -6.61
C MET A 50 -1.21 -6.91 -8.00
N ASN A 51 0.12 -6.98 -8.07
CA ASN A 51 0.90 -6.92 -9.31
C ASN A 51 2.03 -7.95 -9.31
N PRO A 52 1.72 -9.24 -9.51
CA PRO A 52 2.73 -10.31 -9.48
C PRO A 52 3.78 -10.17 -10.59
N ASP A 53 3.41 -9.72 -11.78
CA ASP A 53 4.35 -9.53 -12.88
C ASP A 53 5.36 -8.43 -12.59
N GLY A 54 4.90 -7.30 -12.05
CA GLY A 54 5.77 -6.20 -11.65
C GLY A 54 6.70 -6.62 -10.50
N LEU A 55 6.18 -7.33 -9.50
CA LEU A 55 6.99 -7.84 -8.38
C LEU A 55 8.06 -8.83 -8.86
N GLN A 56 7.70 -9.77 -9.73
CA GLN A 56 8.66 -10.75 -10.27
C GLN A 56 9.75 -10.07 -11.09
N ARG A 57 9.39 -9.06 -11.88
CA ARG A 57 10.35 -8.26 -12.65
C ARG A 57 11.33 -7.53 -11.76
N PHE A 58 10.82 -6.91 -10.69
CA PHE A 58 11.64 -6.23 -9.69
C PHE A 58 12.56 -7.20 -8.95
N ALA A 59 12.04 -8.32 -8.47
CA ALA A 59 12.82 -9.34 -7.77
C ALA A 59 13.94 -9.91 -8.64
N SER A 60 13.66 -10.16 -9.92
CA SER A 60 14.66 -10.62 -10.88
C SER A 60 15.76 -9.60 -11.10
N TRP A 61 15.37 -8.33 -11.23
CA TRP A 61 16.34 -7.22 -11.37
C TRP A 61 17.22 -7.09 -10.11
N VAL A 62 16.64 -7.08 -8.92
CA VAL A 62 17.38 -7.01 -7.65
C VAL A 62 18.39 -8.16 -7.56
N ASN A 63 17.93 -9.38 -7.78
CA ASN A 63 18.78 -10.56 -7.69
C ASN A 63 19.95 -10.55 -8.69
N SER A 64 19.77 -9.93 -9.85
CA SER A 64 20.80 -9.82 -10.90
C SER A 64 21.77 -8.66 -10.68
N ASN A 65 21.38 -7.63 -9.95
CA ASN A 65 22.13 -6.38 -9.84
C ASN A 65 22.61 -6.05 -8.41
N LYS A 66 22.17 -6.78 -7.39
CA LYS A 66 22.65 -6.56 -6.02
C LYS A 66 24.16 -6.79 -5.92
N SER A 67 24.84 -5.91 -5.23
CA SER A 67 26.28 -6.03 -4.92
C SER A 67 26.54 -7.20 -3.98
N LYS A 68 27.72 -7.83 -4.10
CA LYS A 68 28.16 -8.89 -3.18
C LYS A 68 28.54 -8.34 -1.79
N THR A 69 28.98 -7.11 -1.77
CA THR A 69 29.34 -6.38 -0.54
C THR A 69 28.47 -5.14 -0.42
N PRO A 70 28.11 -4.71 0.80
CA PRO A 70 27.36 -3.51 1.02
C PRO A 70 28.01 -2.31 0.31
N ASN A 71 27.21 -1.58 -0.46
CA ASN A 71 27.65 -0.44 -1.26
C ASN A 71 26.62 0.70 -1.11
N GLY A 72 27.07 1.87 -0.69
CA GLY A 72 26.24 3.09 -0.54
C GLY A 72 26.30 4.05 -1.72
N ASN A 73 26.95 3.65 -2.83
CA ASN A 73 27.03 4.50 -4.01
C ASN A 73 25.70 4.53 -4.78
N SER A 74 24.97 5.64 -4.69
CA SER A 74 23.67 5.82 -5.36
C SER A 74 23.69 5.68 -6.89
N TYR A 75 24.86 5.73 -7.52
CA TYR A 75 25.03 5.48 -8.96
C TYR A 75 25.21 4.01 -9.31
N ASP A 76 25.35 3.13 -8.30
CA ASP A 76 25.42 1.71 -8.53
C ASP A 76 24.12 1.15 -9.10
N ARG A 77 24.21 0.03 -9.83
CA ARG A 77 23.07 -0.62 -10.46
C ARG A 77 22.02 -1.08 -9.46
N GLU A 78 22.39 -1.45 -8.26
CA GLU A 78 21.44 -1.90 -7.23
C GLU A 78 20.48 -0.79 -6.76
N PHE A 79 20.77 0.49 -7.05
CA PHE A 79 19.90 1.62 -6.73
C PHE A 79 19.10 2.12 -7.93
N ASN A 80 19.50 1.73 -9.14
CA ASN A 80 18.98 2.30 -10.39
C ASN A 80 18.25 1.24 -11.22
N GLU A 81 17.00 1.01 -10.87
CA GLU A 81 16.13 0.06 -11.56
C GLU A 81 15.95 0.41 -13.02
N ALA A 82 16.34 -0.52 -13.90
CA ALA A 82 16.25 -0.34 -15.34
C ALA A 82 14.79 -0.36 -15.84
N TRP A 83 14.52 0.41 -16.87
CA TRP A 83 13.24 0.34 -17.59
C TRP A 83 12.97 -1.11 -18.06
N PRO A 84 11.72 -1.62 -17.98
CA PRO A 84 10.47 -0.93 -17.68
C PRO A 84 10.14 -0.80 -16.19
N ARG A 85 11.04 -1.18 -15.28
CA ARG A 85 10.84 -1.18 -13.82
C ARG A 85 9.73 -2.14 -13.37
N GLY A 86 9.67 -2.42 -12.10
CA GLY A 86 8.64 -3.28 -11.51
C GLY A 86 7.35 -2.57 -11.11
N ARG A 87 7.23 -1.25 -11.32
CA ARG A 87 6.04 -0.51 -10.96
C ARG A 87 4.78 -1.01 -11.68
N THR A 88 4.89 -1.25 -12.98
CA THR A 88 3.79 -1.54 -13.89
C THR A 88 3.55 -3.05 -14.06
N ASN A 89 2.39 -3.43 -14.61
CA ASN A 89 2.06 -4.82 -14.91
C ASN A 89 2.86 -5.37 -16.12
N HIS A 90 2.46 -6.54 -16.62
CA HIS A 90 3.08 -7.16 -17.79
C HIS A 90 3.08 -6.26 -19.04
N TYR A 91 2.02 -5.49 -19.23
CA TYR A 91 1.84 -4.60 -20.37
C TYR A 91 2.31 -3.16 -20.12
N TRP A 92 3.05 -2.92 -19.03
CA TRP A 92 3.59 -1.62 -18.64
C TRP A 92 2.55 -0.56 -18.25
N PHE A 93 1.38 -1.01 -17.78
CA PHE A 93 0.36 -0.13 -17.25
C PHE A 93 0.43 -0.03 -15.73
N ASP A 94 0.22 1.16 -15.20
CA ASP A 94 0.08 1.39 -13.77
C ASP A 94 -1.30 0.93 -13.30
N LEU A 95 -1.35 -0.22 -12.65
CA LEU A 95 -2.58 -0.81 -12.13
C LEU A 95 -3.26 0.06 -11.07
N ASN A 96 -2.49 0.97 -10.42
CA ASN A 96 -3.05 1.94 -9.49
C ASN A 96 -3.55 3.22 -10.18
N ARG A 97 -3.81 3.14 -11.49
CA ARG A 97 -4.57 4.11 -12.28
C ARG A 97 -5.74 3.47 -13.02
N ASP A 98 -5.94 2.15 -12.83
CA ASP A 98 -6.88 1.36 -13.62
C ASP A 98 -8.11 0.86 -12.81
N TRP A 99 -8.26 1.27 -11.56
CA TRP A 99 -9.42 0.88 -10.74
C TRP A 99 -10.75 1.40 -11.31
N LEU A 100 -10.78 2.59 -11.90
CA LEU A 100 -11.99 3.14 -12.51
C LEU A 100 -12.19 2.63 -13.95
N ALA A 101 -11.12 2.62 -14.74
CA ALA A 101 -11.18 2.26 -16.15
C ALA A 101 -11.30 0.75 -16.36
N ALA A 102 -10.74 -0.06 -15.46
CA ALA A 102 -10.82 -1.52 -15.44
C ALA A 102 -10.44 -2.19 -16.78
N GLN A 103 -9.39 -1.71 -17.43
CA GLN A 103 -8.97 -2.20 -18.74
C GLN A 103 -8.17 -3.50 -18.62
N HIS A 104 -7.49 -3.71 -17.49
CA HIS A 104 -6.60 -4.85 -17.27
C HIS A 104 -7.29 -5.98 -16.52
N PRO A 105 -6.98 -7.24 -16.83
CA PRO A 105 -7.60 -8.40 -16.19
C PRO A 105 -7.40 -8.42 -14.67
N GLU A 106 -6.25 -7.94 -14.17
CA GLU A 106 -5.97 -7.81 -12.76
C GLU A 106 -6.95 -6.84 -12.08
N SER A 107 -7.20 -5.68 -12.71
CA SER A 107 -8.16 -4.69 -12.21
C SER A 107 -9.59 -5.22 -12.24
N GLN A 108 -9.97 -5.90 -13.32
CA GLN A 108 -11.30 -6.53 -13.45
C GLN A 108 -11.54 -7.59 -12.36
N ALA A 109 -10.53 -8.44 -12.09
CA ALA A 109 -10.61 -9.45 -11.05
C ALA A 109 -10.77 -8.83 -9.65
N ARG A 110 -10.02 -7.76 -9.35
CA ARG A 110 -10.12 -7.03 -8.08
C ARG A 110 -11.46 -6.36 -7.90
N ILE A 111 -11.95 -5.65 -8.92
CA ILE A 111 -13.26 -4.99 -8.88
C ILE A 111 -14.37 -6.03 -8.70
N LYS A 112 -14.27 -7.17 -9.35
CA LYS A 112 -15.22 -8.29 -9.14
C LYS A 112 -15.19 -8.76 -7.68
N THR A 113 -14.01 -8.89 -7.09
CA THR A 113 -13.85 -9.25 -5.68
C THR A 113 -14.40 -8.17 -4.77
N PHE A 114 -14.06 -6.91 -5.04
CA PHE A 114 -14.59 -5.76 -4.31
C PHE A 114 -16.13 -5.73 -4.34
N ASN A 115 -16.73 -5.85 -5.51
CA ASN A 115 -18.19 -5.82 -5.66
C ASN A 115 -18.88 -7.03 -5.01
N LYS A 116 -18.21 -8.18 -4.92
CA LYS A 116 -18.73 -9.35 -4.21
C LYS A 116 -18.81 -9.13 -2.70
N TRP A 117 -17.82 -8.45 -2.14
CA TRP A 117 -17.70 -8.34 -0.69
C TRP A 117 -18.11 -6.98 -0.15
N ILE A 118 -18.04 -5.92 -0.94
CA ILE A 118 -18.29 -4.52 -0.58
C ILE A 118 -17.64 -4.23 0.79
N PRO A 119 -16.30 -4.24 0.87
CA PRO A 119 -15.60 -4.12 2.14
C PRO A 119 -15.94 -2.77 2.79
N HIS A 120 -16.00 -2.73 4.11
CA HIS A 120 -16.18 -1.48 4.85
C HIS A 120 -14.93 -0.59 4.72
N ILE A 121 -13.76 -1.23 4.66
CA ILE A 121 -12.47 -0.58 4.51
C ILE A 121 -11.66 -1.37 3.48
N LEU A 122 -11.02 -0.66 2.54
CA LEU A 122 -9.96 -1.18 1.69
C LEU A 122 -8.68 -0.41 1.98
N THR A 123 -7.60 -1.12 2.27
CA THR A 123 -6.26 -0.53 2.45
C THR A 123 -5.38 -0.83 1.26
N ASP A 124 -4.64 0.19 0.80
CA ASP A 124 -3.72 0.14 -0.34
C ASP A 124 -2.31 0.47 0.18
N HIS A 125 -1.44 -0.55 0.25
CA HIS A 125 -0.14 -0.47 0.89
C HIS A 125 0.97 -0.25 -0.13
N HIS A 126 1.70 0.86 0.06
CA HIS A 126 2.72 1.38 -0.85
C HIS A 126 4.06 1.67 -0.16
N GLU A 127 5.02 2.04 -1.00
CA GLU A 127 6.30 2.60 -0.57
C GLU A 127 6.56 3.96 -1.24
N MET A 128 7.04 4.91 -0.46
CA MET A 128 7.52 6.20 -0.93
C MET A 128 9.07 6.23 -0.93
N GLU A 129 9.68 7.40 -1.10
CA GLU A 129 11.14 7.52 -1.14
C GLU A 129 11.82 7.08 0.16
N THR A 130 13.11 6.73 0.06
CA THR A 130 13.92 6.18 1.15
C THR A 130 14.07 7.15 2.33
N ASN A 131 14.27 8.44 2.07
CA ASN A 131 14.38 9.47 3.12
C ASN A 131 13.01 9.97 3.56
N SER A 132 12.20 9.07 4.08
CA SER A 132 10.86 9.36 4.56
C SER A 132 10.57 8.51 5.80
N THR A 133 9.31 8.38 6.17
CA THR A 133 8.86 7.60 7.31
C THR A 133 7.61 6.81 6.95
N PHE A 134 6.53 6.93 7.71
CA PHE A 134 5.22 6.37 7.38
C PHE A 134 4.20 7.46 7.09
N PHE A 135 3.30 7.17 6.16
CA PHE A 135 2.12 7.98 5.90
C PHE A 135 0.86 7.11 5.98
N PHE A 136 -0.22 7.70 6.44
CA PHE A 136 -1.57 7.16 6.32
C PHE A 136 -2.58 8.29 6.07
N GLN A 137 -3.64 7.99 5.32
CA GLN A 137 -4.71 8.95 5.08
C GLN A 137 -5.37 9.41 6.40
N PRO A 138 -5.92 10.67 6.43
CA PRO A 138 -6.23 11.51 5.27
C PRO A 138 -5.01 12.15 4.62
N GLY A 139 -5.12 12.42 3.31
CA GLY A 139 -4.18 13.26 2.58
C GLY A 139 -4.50 14.76 2.73
N VAL A 140 -4.00 15.57 1.79
CA VAL A 140 -4.25 17.02 1.78
C VAL A 140 -5.75 17.31 1.58
N GLN A 141 -6.37 17.96 2.54
CA GLN A 141 -7.81 18.21 2.55
C GLN A 141 -8.32 18.93 1.28
N SER A 142 -7.56 19.88 0.75
CA SER A 142 -7.92 20.62 -0.49
C SER A 142 -7.78 19.78 -1.77
N ARG A 143 -7.19 18.59 -1.68
CA ARG A 143 -7.03 17.64 -2.78
C ARG A 143 -7.92 16.40 -2.61
N THR A 144 -8.98 16.49 -1.81
CA THR A 144 -10.01 15.46 -1.73
C THR A 144 -11.04 15.72 -2.82
N HIS A 145 -11.48 14.67 -3.51
CA HIS A 145 -12.47 14.81 -4.57
C HIS A 145 -13.81 15.32 -4.00
N PRO A 146 -14.45 16.31 -4.63
CA PRO A 146 -15.65 16.95 -4.08
C PRO A 146 -16.86 16.01 -3.95
N LEU A 147 -16.88 14.88 -4.65
CA LEU A 147 -17.93 13.86 -4.51
C LEU A 147 -17.68 12.90 -3.33
N THR A 148 -16.49 12.88 -2.75
CA THR A 148 -16.22 12.10 -1.52
C THR A 148 -17.02 12.69 -0.37
N SER A 149 -17.94 11.91 0.19
CA SER A 149 -18.88 12.41 1.19
C SER A 149 -18.17 12.90 2.46
N LYS A 150 -18.78 13.87 3.13
CA LYS A 150 -18.27 14.33 4.43
C LYS A 150 -18.21 13.20 5.45
N ALA A 151 -19.16 12.27 5.44
CA ALA A 151 -19.18 11.12 6.35
C ALA A 151 -17.99 10.22 6.13
N ASN A 152 -17.59 9.92 4.88
CA ASN A 152 -16.38 9.19 4.55
C ASN A 152 -15.14 9.88 5.10
N GLN A 153 -14.97 11.18 4.81
CA GLN A 153 -13.84 11.98 5.29
C GLN A 153 -13.75 12.02 6.83
N ASP A 154 -14.89 12.13 7.52
CA ASP A 154 -14.92 12.16 8.99
C ASP A 154 -14.56 10.77 9.58
N LEU A 155 -14.98 9.68 8.94
CA LEU A 155 -14.60 8.32 9.35
C LEU A 155 -13.12 8.05 9.09
N THR A 156 -12.57 8.45 7.95
CA THR A 156 -11.14 8.36 7.64
C THR A 156 -10.31 9.08 8.72
N LYS A 157 -10.70 10.30 9.10
CA LYS A 157 -10.06 11.05 10.19
C LYS A 157 -10.16 10.34 11.56
N LYS A 158 -11.26 9.65 11.83
CA LYS A 158 -11.40 8.86 13.07
C LYS A 158 -10.48 7.64 13.06
N ILE A 159 -10.40 6.93 11.94
CA ILE A 159 -9.52 5.77 11.77
C ILE A 159 -8.06 6.20 11.91
N ALA A 160 -7.67 7.32 11.30
CA ALA A 160 -6.33 7.89 11.40
C ALA A 160 -5.84 8.09 12.84
N LYS A 161 -6.74 8.41 13.79
CA LYS A 161 -6.37 8.56 15.21
C LYS A 161 -5.88 7.24 15.83
N TYR A 162 -6.41 6.11 15.37
CA TYR A 162 -5.95 4.80 15.85
C TYR A 162 -4.59 4.45 15.26
N HIS A 163 -4.34 4.81 13.99
CA HIS A 163 -3.02 4.64 13.38
C HIS A 163 -1.99 5.51 14.08
N ALA A 164 -2.27 6.80 14.28
CA ALA A 164 -1.42 7.72 15.02
C ALA A 164 -1.07 7.16 16.40
N LYS A 165 -2.08 6.78 17.19
CA LYS A 165 -1.88 6.21 18.51
C LYS A 165 -0.99 4.96 18.48
N ASN A 166 -1.12 4.11 17.46
CA ASN A 166 -0.28 2.92 17.33
C ASN A 166 1.17 3.28 17.02
N PHE A 167 1.41 4.23 16.15
CA PHE A 167 2.76 4.71 15.84
C PHE A 167 3.39 5.43 17.03
N ASP A 168 2.64 6.29 17.72
CA ASP A 168 3.09 6.98 18.95
C ASP A 168 3.51 5.99 20.03
N ASN A 169 2.71 4.92 20.24
CA ASN A 169 3.02 3.88 21.23
C ASN A 169 4.26 3.05 20.92
N ASN A 170 4.73 3.08 19.68
CA ASN A 170 5.90 2.33 19.21
C ASN A 170 7.08 3.25 18.85
N ASP A 171 7.01 4.54 19.18
CA ASP A 171 8.04 5.54 18.90
C ASP A 171 8.43 5.60 17.39
N VAL A 172 7.43 5.42 16.51
CA VAL A 172 7.64 5.41 15.06
C VAL A 172 7.14 6.72 14.45
N LEU A 173 7.98 7.36 13.66
CA LEU A 173 7.64 8.60 12.99
C LEU A 173 6.63 8.37 11.85
N TYR A 174 5.69 9.28 11.70
CA TYR A 174 4.69 9.29 10.64
C TYR A 174 4.24 10.70 10.31
N PHE A 175 3.49 10.85 9.22
CA PHE A 175 2.75 12.06 8.90
C PHE A 175 1.39 11.73 8.27
N SER A 176 0.49 12.69 8.29
CA SER A 176 -0.87 12.60 7.75
C SER A 176 -1.38 14.02 7.47
N GLY A 177 -2.37 14.17 6.62
CA GLY A 177 -2.94 15.48 6.30
C GLY A 177 -2.18 16.30 5.28
N GLU A 178 -1.11 15.76 4.73
CA GLU A 178 -0.21 16.45 3.81
C GLU A 178 0.26 15.53 2.68
N ARG A 179 0.93 16.10 1.65
CA ARG A 179 1.61 15.46 0.54
C ARG A 179 0.68 14.71 -0.44
N PHE A 180 0.01 13.66 -0.01
CA PHE A 180 -0.82 12.80 -0.87
C PHE A 180 -2.20 13.39 -1.09
N ASP A 181 -2.78 13.07 -2.27
CA ASP A 181 -4.13 13.46 -2.63
C ASP A 181 -5.13 12.31 -2.47
N ASP A 182 -6.41 12.69 -2.44
CA ASP A 182 -7.56 11.80 -2.37
C ASP A 182 -8.56 12.14 -3.48
N PHE A 183 -8.03 12.42 -4.69
CA PHE A 183 -8.81 13.03 -5.78
C PHE A 183 -9.20 12.03 -6.86
N PHE A 184 -8.24 11.28 -7.41
CA PHE A 184 -8.49 10.44 -8.57
C PHE A 184 -9.01 9.06 -8.18
N TYR A 185 -10.26 8.77 -8.53
CA TYR A 185 -10.92 7.49 -8.19
C TYR A 185 -10.42 6.24 -8.93
N GLY A 186 -9.43 6.36 -9.77
CA GLY A 186 -8.74 5.23 -10.40
C GLY A 186 -7.64 4.60 -9.55
N LYS A 187 -7.51 4.99 -8.27
CA LYS A 187 -6.56 4.42 -7.29
C LYS A 187 -7.27 3.51 -6.30
N GLY A 188 -6.55 2.50 -5.77
CA GLY A 188 -7.06 1.60 -4.74
C GLY A 188 -7.48 2.30 -3.45
N SER A 189 -6.81 3.39 -3.11
CA SER A 189 -7.13 4.19 -1.93
C SER A 189 -8.33 5.14 -2.09
N THR A 190 -8.83 5.38 -3.30
CA THR A 190 -9.90 6.36 -3.56
C THR A 190 -11.11 5.77 -4.27
N PHE A 191 -10.94 4.69 -5.05
CA PHE A 191 -12.05 3.96 -5.67
C PHE A 191 -13.12 3.51 -4.66
N PRO A 192 -12.75 3.01 -3.46
CA PRO A 192 -13.73 2.61 -2.45
C PRO A 192 -14.63 3.75 -1.99
N ASP A 193 -14.13 4.99 -1.94
CA ASP A 193 -14.82 6.15 -1.38
C ASP A 193 -16.11 6.53 -2.11
N ILE A 194 -16.19 6.22 -3.41
CA ILE A 194 -17.40 6.43 -4.22
C ILE A 194 -18.25 5.17 -4.33
N ASN A 195 -17.78 4.04 -3.79
CA ASN A 195 -18.45 2.75 -3.88
C ASN A 195 -18.94 2.24 -2.50
N GLY A 196 -19.16 3.14 -1.54
CA GLY A 196 -19.75 2.82 -0.25
C GLY A 196 -18.78 2.23 0.79
N SER A 197 -17.48 2.32 0.53
CA SER A 197 -16.39 1.87 1.40
C SER A 197 -15.51 3.05 1.82
N ILE A 198 -14.51 2.79 2.65
CA ILE A 198 -13.44 3.74 2.98
C ILE A 198 -12.14 3.22 2.39
N GLY A 199 -11.52 3.99 1.52
CA GLY A 199 -10.18 3.72 1.03
C GLY A 199 -9.13 4.33 1.94
N ILE A 200 -8.06 3.59 2.23
CA ILE A 200 -6.94 4.07 3.05
C ILE A 200 -5.62 3.80 2.33
N LEU A 201 -4.90 4.86 2.03
CA LEU A 201 -3.52 4.77 1.56
C LEU A 201 -2.58 4.64 2.77
N PHE A 202 -1.71 3.65 2.72
CA PHE A 202 -0.52 3.56 3.56
C PHE A 202 0.72 3.67 2.69
N GLU A 203 1.67 4.47 3.13
CA GLU A 203 2.99 4.57 2.50
C GLU A 203 4.05 4.37 3.57
N GLN A 204 5.14 3.70 3.21
CA GLN A 204 6.31 3.60 4.07
C GLN A 204 7.58 3.99 3.31
N ALA A 205 8.61 4.38 4.04
CA ALA A 205 9.91 4.64 3.44
C ALA A 205 10.44 3.36 2.76
N SER A 206 10.84 3.48 1.51
CA SER A 206 11.37 2.38 0.71
C SER A 206 12.84 2.13 1.02
N SER A 207 13.26 0.88 1.04
CA SER A 207 14.68 0.53 1.04
C SER A 207 15.15 0.20 -0.38
N ARG A 208 16.23 0.83 -0.82
CA ARG A 208 16.89 0.52 -2.10
C ARG A 208 18.35 0.22 -1.86
N GLY A 209 18.84 -0.92 -2.40
CA GLY A 209 20.20 -1.39 -2.20
C GLY A 209 20.47 -1.89 -0.77
N HIS A 210 21.71 -2.25 -0.49
CA HIS A 210 22.12 -2.76 0.83
C HIS A 210 22.32 -1.65 1.86
N ILE A 211 22.77 -0.47 1.42
CA ILE A 211 23.07 0.68 2.27
C ILE A 211 22.50 1.91 1.60
N GLN A 212 21.79 2.72 2.37
CA GLN A 212 21.30 4.03 1.95
C GLN A 212 21.96 5.11 2.80
N ASN A 213 22.46 6.14 2.15
CA ASN A 213 22.89 7.33 2.83
C ASN A 213 21.68 8.23 3.09
N SER A 214 21.49 8.61 4.35
CA SER A 214 20.49 9.61 4.70
C SER A 214 20.87 10.97 4.10
N VAL A 215 19.87 11.82 3.82
CA VAL A 215 20.12 13.23 3.40
C VAL A 215 20.81 14.05 4.50
N ASN A 216 20.76 13.58 5.72
CA ASN A 216 21.36 14.23 6.88
C ASN A 216 22.73 13.63 7.27
N GLY A 217 23.27 12.69 6.47
CA GLY A 217 24.56 12.01 6.69
C GLY A 217 24.46 10.67 7.33
#